data_1a2256689f23066fcedb791ee17498ed
#
_entry.id   1a2256689f23066fcedb791ee17498ed
#
_cell.length_a   1.000
_cell.length_b   1.000
_cell.length_c   1.000
_cell.angle_alpha   90.00
_cell.angle_beta   90.00
_cell.angle_gamma   90.00
#
_symmetry.space_group_name_H-M   'P 1'
#
loop_
_entity.id
_entity.type
_entity.pdbx_description
1 polymer ?
#
loop_
_entity_poly.entity_id
_entity_poly.type
_entity_poly.pdbx_seq_one_letter_code
_entity_poly.pdbx_strand_id
1 'polypeptide(L)'
;MSGKYSTIGDDPEVSRWLRNLRKGSPITAEVALRRLGRACELMSTDPKGLIRDAKSDLRNFQNSLEDLVTRLEGDGKSPGYTVGILKTLRAWLRYNDVVLTRPIKVANRNATPTIENEQVPTQGQLSRILRTSSPRVRVTEALMAFADLRPESIGNHDGTDGLMLKDLPELKIQNGKVIFEKTPTIVTVRATLSKTRCKYFTFLGEEGCTYLREYLEERIRNGESLAPETPLIGYERAKRSGNEFLSTRKITHYIRNDMRAAGVHKRPYVLRAYAETQLIIAESKGKISHPYIQFIAGHKGDIEARYSTNKGKLPPNMIEDMRTQYKACEPFLSTASRLEQSAVVKEAQIEALKSIAKNLLGIDLLDVKVAKEKELEKELSPPEELELYESEIKKLRIDPQKIREDKSRYKNKLVREKELERYLNSGWEMVQTINSRVLVRKRV
;
A
#
# COMPACT_ATOMS: atom_id res chain seq x y z
N MET A 1 -18.66 -14.07 -23.53
CA MET A 1 -17.24 -13.73 -23.33
C MET A 1 -16.69 -13.26 -24.67
N SER A 2 -16.28 -12.01 -24.79
CA SER A 2 -15.62 -11.51 -26.00
C SER A 2 -14.10 -11.61 -25.79
N GLY A 3 -13.46 -12.57 -26.35
CA GLY A 3 -12.00 -12.73 -26.26
C GLY A 3 -11.49 -13.67 -27.36
N LYS A 4 -10.19 -13.59 -27.68
CA LYS A 4 -9.50 -14.35 -28.73
C LYS A 4 -9.85 -15.86 -28.76
N TYR A 5 -10.18 -16.44 -27.60
CA TYR A 5 -10.44 -17.87 -27.44
C TYR A 5 -11.89 -18.18 -27.01
N SER A 6 -12.84 -17.27 -27.28
CA SER A 6 -14.26 -17.49 -26.95
C SER A 6 -14.83 -18.78 -27.59
N THR A 7 -14.50 -19.04 -28.83
CA THR A 7 -14.93 -20.22 -29.57
C THR A 7 -14.47 -21.55 -28.93
N ILE A 8 -13.29 -21.56 -28.32
CA ILE A 8 -12.82 -22.73 -27.52
C ILE A 8 -13.69 -22.92 -26.29
N GLY A 9 -14.14 -21.83 -25.67
CA GLY A 9 -15.03 -21.85 -24.51
C GLY A 9 -16.45 -22.36 -24.82
N ASP A 10 -16.87 -22.34 -26.07
CA ASP A 10 -18.19 -22.81 -26.53
C ASP A 10 -18.25 -24.32 -26.68
N ASP A 11 -17.09 -25.00 -26.75
CA ASP A 11 -17.06 -26.47 -26.73
C ASP A 11 -17.70 -26.99 -25.44
N PRO A 12 -18.62 -27.97 -25.51
CA PRO A 12 -19.38 -28.46 -24.36
C PRO A 12 -18.51 -28.98 -23.21
N GLU A 13 -17.42 -29.68 -23.50
CA GLU A 13 -16.51 -30.23 -22.47
C GLU A 13 -15.68 -29.12 -21.83
N VAL A 14 -15.11 -28.21 -22.64
CA VAL A 14 -14.38 -27.04 -22.14
C VAL A 14 -15.30 -26.15 -21.30
N SER A 15 -16.53 -25.91 -21.78
CA SER A 15 -17.53 -25.14 -21.06
C SER A 15 -17.88 -25.74 -19.70
N ARG A 16 -18.03 -27.07 -19.62
CA ARG A 16 -18.28 -27.81 -18.37
C ARG A 16 -17.09 -27.67 -17.40
N TRP A 17 -15.88 -27.86 -17.90
CA TRP A 17 -14.65 -27.69 -17.12
C TRP A 17 -14.51 -26.26 -16.59
N LEU A 18 -14.73 -25.24 -17.42
CA LEU A 18 -14.70 -23.85 -17.01
C LEU A 18 -15.76 -23.51 -15.97
N ARG A 19 -16.99 -24.05 -16.08
CA ARG A 19 -18.03 -23.89 -15.05
C ARG A 19 -17.59 -24.48 -13.71
N ASN A 20 -16.91 -25.62 -13.73
CA ASN A 20 -16.37 -26.21 -12.51
C ASN A 20 -15.27 -25.32 -11.88
N LEU A 21 -14.36 -24.77 -12.68
CA LEU A 21 -13.32 -23.84 -12.20
C LEU A 21 -13.92 -22.54 -11.65
N ARG A 22 -15.00 -22.03 -12.25
CA ARG A 22 -15.70 -20.80 -11.79
C ARG A 22 -16.26 -20.93 -10.39
N LYS A 23 -16.66 -22.13 -9.95
CA LYS A 23 -17.11 -22.37 -8.56
C LYS A 23 -16.03 -22.00 -7.53
N GLY A 24 -14.75 -22.19 -7.89
CA GLY A 24 -13.62 -21.75 -7.08
C GLY A 24 -13.26 -20.27 -7.30
N SER A 25 -13.10 -19.87 -8.58
CA SER A 25 -12.75 -18.48 -8.93
C SER A 25 -13.07 -18.19 -10.40
N PRO A 26 -13.91 -17.16 -10.69
CA PRO A 26 -14.17 -16.71 -12.07
C PRO A 26 -12.91 -16.34 -12.84
N ILE A 27 -11.97 -15.65 -12.19
CA ILE A 27 -10.69 -15.23 -12.78
C ILE A 27 -9.85 -16.45 -13.18
N THR A 28 -9.83 -17.49 -12.32
CA THR A 28 -9.10 -18.73 -12.62
C THR A 28 -9.63 -19.39 -13.88
N ALA A 29 -10.95 -19.44 -14.05
CA ALA A 29 -11.55 -20.01 -15.26
C ALA A 29 -11.22 -19.19 -16.52
N GLU A 30 -11.26 -17.86 -16.44
CA GLU A 30 -10.89 -16.99 -17.58
C GLU A 30 -9.40 -17.13 -17.96
N VAL A 31 -8.52 -17.18 -16.97
CA VAL A 31 -7.09 -17.41 -17.20
C VAL A 31 -6.84 -18.81 -17.78
N ALA A 32 -7.55 -19.82 -17.28
CA ALA A 32 -7.45 -21.19 -17.78
C ALA A 32 -7.87 -21.29 -19.25
N LEU A 33 -8.98 -20.65 -19.64
CA LEU A 33 -9.41 -20.59 -21.04
C LEU A 33 -8.34 -19.98 -21.94
N ARG A 34 -7.80 -18.83 -21.56
CA ARG A 34 -6.74 -18.15 -22.33
C ARG A 34 -5.47 -18.99 -22.46
N ARG A 35 -5.07 -19.67 -21.39
CA ARG A 35 -3.88 -20.52 -21.38
C ARG A 35 -4.10 -21.79 -22.17
N LEU A 36 -5.28 -22.41 -22.08
CA LEU A 36 -5.64 -23.58 -22.88
C LEU A 36 -5.64 -23.22 -24.37
N GLY A 37 -6.32 -22.14 -24.76
CA GLY A 37 -6.31 -21.67 -26.15
C GLY A 37 -4.91 -21.37 -26.67
N ARG A 38 -4.06 -20.75 -25.85
CA ARG A 38 -2.66 -20.49 -26.21
C ARG A 38 -1.85 -21.77 -26.35
N ALA A 39 -2.09 -22.77 -25.49
CA ALA A 39 -1.44 -24.06 -25.59
C ALA A 39 -1.84 -24.79 -26.88
N CYS A 40 -3.12 -24.76 -27.24
CA CYS A 40 -3.61 -25.31 -28.50
C CYS A 40 -2.94 -24.65 -29.72
N GLU A 41 -2.82 -23.32 -29.74
CA GLU A 41 -2.08 -22.62 -30.81
C GLU A 41 -0.62 -23.07 -30.89
N LEU A 42 0.07 -23.14 -29.76
CA LEU A 42 1.49 -23.48 -29.68
C LEU A 42 1.76 -24.93 -30.11
N MET A 43 0.80 -25.83 -29.90
CA MET A 43 0.89 -27.25 -30.27
C MET A 43 0.15 -27.56 -31.57
N SER A 44 -0.38 -26.55 -32.27
CA SER A 44 -1.12 -26.69 -33.53
C SER A 44 -2.25 -27.73 -33.45
N THR A 45 -3.02 -27.70 -32.37
CA THR A 45 -4.11 -28.64 -32.07
C THR A 45 -5.30 -27.91 -31.41
N ASP A 46 -6.36 -28.66 -31.10
CA ASP A 46 -7.51 -28.18 -30.34
C ASP A 46 -7.62 -28.91 -28.98
N PRO A 47 -8.53 -28.50 -28.09
CA PRO A 47 -8.66 -29.12 -26.76
C PRO A 47 -8.95 -30.62 -26.80
N LYS A 48 -9.70 -31.13 -27.80
CA LYS A 48 -9.98 -32.56 -28.00
C LYS A 48 -8.77 -33.27 -28.55
N GLY A 49 -8.04 -32.64 -29.47
CA GLY A 49 -6.79 -33.14 -30.01
C GLY A 49 -5.76 -33.39 -28.92
N LEU A 50 -5.59 -32.47 -27.96
CA LEU A 50 -4.71 -32.65 -26.80
C LEU A 50 -5.03 -33.94 -26.02
N ILE A 51 -6.32 -34.23 -25.83
CA ILE A 51 -6.76 -35.44 -25.12
C ILE A 51 -6.52 -36.69 -25.97
N ARG A 52 -6.90 -36.64 -27.26
CA ARG A 52 -6.73 -37.74 -28.21
C ARG A 52 -5.26 -38.15 -28.32
N ASP A 53 -4.38 -37.18 -28.55
CA ASP A 53 -2.95 -37.40 -28.74
C ASP A 53 -2.31 -37.94 -27.43
N ALA A 54 -2.70 -37.44 -26.29
CA ALA A 54 -2.23 -37.92 -24.99
C ALA A 54 -2.74 -39.34 -24.66
N LYS A 55 -3.96 -39.72 -25.09
CA LYS A 55 -4.51 -41.08 -24.90
C LYS A 55 -3.93 -42.08 -25.91
N SER A 56 -3.59 -41.64 -27.11
CA SER A 56 -2.99 -42.46 -28.15
C SER A 56 -1.56 -42.87 -27.83
N ASP A 57 -0.71 -41.91 -27.47
CA ASP A 57 0.68 -42.14 -27.06
C ASP A 57 1.10 -41.11 -26.01
N LEU A 58 0.93 -41.49 -24.75
CA LEU A 58 1.26 -40.64 -23.62
C LEU A 58 2.75 -40.26 -23.56
N ARG A 59 3.62 -41.20 -23.96
CA ARG A 59 5.07 -40.98 -23.95
C ARG A 59 5.46 -39.90 -24.94
N ASN A 60 5.02 -40.03 -26.19
CA ASN A 60 5.30 -39.05 -27.23
C ASN A 60 4.65 -37.70 -26.94
N PHE A 61 3.44 -37.68 -26.39
CA PHE A 61 2.78 -36.45 -25.94
C PHE A 61 3.58 -35.75 -24.85
N GLN A 62 4.15 -36.47 -23.88
CA GLN A 62 5.01 -35.87 -22.86
C GLN A 62 6.32 -35.32 -23.45
N ASN A 63 6.89 -35.96 -24.48
CA ASN A 63 8.02 -35.44 -25.24
C ASN A 63 7.66 -34.08 -25.88
N SER A 64 6.51 -34.01 -26.56
CA SER A 64 6.06 -32.74 -27.18
C SER A 64 5.78 -31.61 -26.16
N LEU A 65 5.43 -31.96 -24.92
CA LEU A 65 5.34 -30.97 -23.84
C LEU A 65 6.73 -30.48 -23.36
N GLU A 66 7.73 -31.33 -23.34
CA GLU A 66 9.12 -30.94 -23.05
C GLU A 66 9.68 -30.04 -24.15
N ASP A 67 9.41 -30.40 -25.43
CA ASP A 67 9.77 -29.57 -26.59
C ASP A 67 9.08 -28.19 -26.54
N LEU A 68 7.80 -28.15 -26.13
CA LEU A 68 7.07 -26.90 -25.90
C LEU A 68 7.74 -26.02 -24.84
N VAL A 69 8.17 -26.64 -23.73
CA VAL A 69 8.89 -25.90 -22.69
C VAL A 69 10.19 -25.32 -23.21
N THR A 70 11.01 -26.16 -23.88
CA THR A 70 12.30 -25.76 -24.48
C THR A 70 12.11 -24.60 -25.46
N ARG A 71 11.09 -24.67 -26.32
CA ARG A 71 10.75 -23.58 -27.24
C ARG A 71 10.35 -22.29 -26.53
N LEU A 72 9.48 -22.38 -25.49
CA LEU A 72 9.06 -21.21 -24.73
C LEU A 72 10.22 -20.55 -23.98
N GLU A 73 11.15 -21.34 -23.47
CA GLU A 73 12.38 -20.86 -22.83
C GLU A 73 13.31 -20.19 -23.86
N GLY A 74 13.49 -20.80 -25.02
CA GLY A 74 14.24 -20.23 -26.13
C GLY A 74 13.63 -18.93 -26.68
N ASP A 75 12.30 -18.80 -26.65
CA ASP A 75 11.56 -17.58 -26.98
C ASP A 75 11.65 -16.50 -25.87
N GLY A 76 12.40 -16.73 -24.80
CA GLY A 76 12.55 -15.79 -23.67
C GLY A 76 11.27 -15.60 -22.83
N LYS A 77 10.34 -16.57 -22.82
CA LYS A 77 9.16 -16.48 -21.98
C LYS A 77 9.51 -16.69 -20.51
N SER A 78 8.87 -15.91 -19.64
CA SER A 78 9.14 -16.04 -18.21
C SER A 78 8.79 -17.44 -17.67
N PRO A 79 9.56 -17.97 -16.70
CA PRO A 79 9.28 -19.27 -16.08
C PRO A 79 7.85 -19.38 -15.55
N GLY A 80 7.31 -18.31 -14.94
CA GLY A 80 5.94 -18.24 -14.44
C GLY A 80 4.88 -18.37 -15.55
N TYR A 81 5.15 -17.86 -16.76
CA TYR A 81 4.27 -18.02 -17.92
C TYR A 81 4.25 -19.47 -18.36
N THR A 82 5.41 -20.10 -18.54
CA THR A 82 5.55 -21.51 -18.97
C THR A 82 4.93 -22.47 -17.95
N VAL A 83 5.22 -22.28 -16.65
CA VAL A 83 4.56 -23.05 -15.56
C VAL A 83 3.05 -22.87 -15.59
N GLY A 84 2.57 -21.65 -15.88
CA GLY A 84 1.14 -21.37 -15.99
C GLY A 84 0.44 -22.13 -17.10
N ILE A 85 1.05 -22.25 -18.28
CA ILE A 85 0.55 -23.06 -19.40
C ILE A 85 0.53 -24.53 -19.02
N LEU A 86 1.64 -25.08 -18.53
CA LEU A 86 1.73 -26.49 -18.10
C LEU A 86 0.72 -26.82 -16.99
N LYS A 87 0.52 -25.95 -16.02
CA LYS A 87 -0.49 -26.13 -14.97
C LYS A 87 -1.89 -26.24 -15.55
N THR A 88 -2.20 -25.43 -16.55
CA THR A 88 -3.50 -25.43 -17.21
C THR A 88 -3.68 -26.70 -18.04
N LEU A 89 -2.67 -27.12 -18.82
CA LEU A 89 -2.70 -28.36 -19.57
C LEU A 89 -2.89 -29.57 -18.64
N ARG A 90 -2.12 -29.67 -17.57
CA ARG A 90 -2.30 -30.75 -16.57
C ARG A 90 -3.70 -30.76 -15.97
N ALA A 91 -4.29 -29.60 -15.70
CA ALA A 91 -5.64 -29.52 -15.17
C ALA A 91 -6.70 -29.98 -16.19
N TRP A 92 -6.53 -29.60 -17.45
CA TRP A 92 -7.40 -30.03 -18.55
C TRP A 92 -7.30 -31.53 -18.83
N LEU A 93 -6.08 -32.07 -18.94
CA LEU A 93 -5.82 -33.50 -19.14
C LEU A 93 -6.40 -34.34 -18.00
N ARG A 94 -6.12 -33.93 -16.74
CA ARG A 94 -6.65 -34.63 -15.53
C ARG A 94 -8.18 -34.63 -15.50
N TYR A 95 -8.82 -33.52 -15.91
CA TYR A 95 -10.28 -33.44 -15.99
C TYR A 95 -10.86 -34.46 -16.99
N ASN A 96 -10.08 -34.86 -17.98
CA ASN A 96 -10.41 -35.86 -19.02
C ASN A 96 -9.73 -37.24 -18.80
N ASP A 97 -9.41 -37.54 -17.53
CA ASP A 97 -8.84 -38.83 -17.10
C ASP A 97 -7.47 -39.15 -17.68
N VAL A 98 -6.70 -38.12 -18.06
CA VAL A 98 -5.31 -38.28 -18.51
C VAL A 98 -4.37 -37.72 -17.45
N VAL A 99 -3.47 -38.59 -16.94
CA VAL A 99 -2.47 -38.22 -15.94
C VAL A 99 -1.07 -38.33 -16.53
N LEU A 100 -0.32 -37.23 -16.52
CA LEU A 100 1.09 -37.25 -16.92
C LEU A 100 1.91 -38.05 -15.91
N THR A 101 2.65 -39.03 -16.38
CA THR A 101 3.41 -39.98 -15.53
C THR A 101 4.77 -39.47 -15.13
N ARG A 102 5.34 -38.52 -15.89
CA ARG A 102 6.64 -37.94 -15.57
C ARG A 102 6.54 -36.41 -15.33
N PRO A 103 7.41 -35.84 -14.49
CA PRO A 103 7.44 -34.40 -14.28
C PRO A 103 8.07 -33.67 -15.48
N ILE A 104 7.35 -32.72 -16.06
CA ILE A 104 7.90 -31.77 -17.03
C ILE A 104 8.53 -30.62 -16.23
N LYS A 105 9.85 -30.46 -16.33
CA LYS A 105 10.61 -29.44 -15.62
C LYS A 105 10.62 -28.12 -16.41
N VAL A 106 10.71 -27.00 -15.71
CA VAL A 106 10.88 -25.66 -16.26
C VAL A 106 12.12 -25.06 -15.57
N ALA A 107 13.02 -24.50 -16.36
CA ALA A 107 14.21 -23.84 -15.84
C ALA A 107 13.83 -22.66 -14.95
N ASN A 108 14.60 -22.43 -13.89
CA ASN A 108 14.39 -21.31 -12.96
C ASN A 108 12.94 -21.15 -12.46
N ARG A 109 12.25 -22.26 -12.23
CA ARG A 109 10.82 -22.30 -11.85
C ARG A 109 10.47 -21.35 -10.70
N ASN A 110 11.40 -21.13 -9.79
CA ASN A 110 11.26 -20.26 -8.62
C ASN A 110 11.80 -18.86 -8.83
N ALA A 111 12.20 -18.51 -10.08
CA ALA A 111 12.62 -17.16 -10.37
C ALA A 111 11.51 -16.17 -10.02
N THR A 112 11.90 -15.04 -9.43
CA THR A 112 10.98 -13.99 -9.05
C THR A 112 10.14 -13.55 -10.25
N PRO A 113 8.81 -13.51 -10.15
CA PRO A 113 8.00 -13.16 -11.30
C PRO A 113 8.25 -11.72 -11.74
N THR A 114 8.71 -11.58 -12.95
CA THR A 114 8.37 -10.59 -13.97
C THR A 114 8.87 -9.16 -13.88
N ILE A 115 9.22 -8.59 -12.74
CA ILE A 115 9.77 -7.23 -12.73
C ILE A 115 10.82 -7.18 -11.62
N GLU A 116 12.02 -7.60 -11.95
CA GLU A 116 13.18 -7.62 -11.03
C GLU A 116 13.44 -6.26 -10.36
N ASN A 117 13.00 -5.16 -10.99
CA ASN A 117 13.22 -3.80 -10.53
C ASN A 117 11.95 -3.06 -10.10
N GLU A 118 10.83 -3.76 -9.86
CA GLU A 118 9.62 -3.10 -9.39
C GLU A 118 9.74 -2.73 -7.91
N GLN A 119 10.10 -1.49 -7.67
CA GLN A 119 10.20 -0.94 -6.31
C GLN A 119 8.82 -0.47 -5.82
N VAL A 120 8.59 -0.63 -4.52
CA VAL A 120 7.48 0.00 -3.81
C VAL A 120 7.59 1.53 -3.94
N PRO A 121 6.51 2.28 -4.17
CA PRO A 121 6.58 3.73 -4.23
C PRO A 121 7.03 4.32 -2.89
N THR A 122 7.79 5.39 -2.93
CA THR A 122 8.08 6.19 -1.73
C THR A 122 6.83 6.96 -1.28
N GLN A 123 6.80 7.44 -0.04
CA GLN A 123 5.71 8.32 0.45
C GLN A 123 5.51 9.54 -0.46
N GLY A 124 6.60 10.17 -0.93
CA GLY A 124 6.52 11.30 -1.86
C GLY A 124 5.96 10.93 -3.24
N GLN A 125 6.27 9.73 -3.75
CA GLN A 125 5.65 9.23 -4.98
C GLN A 125 4.16 8.93 -4.77
N LEU A 126 3.80 8.31 -3.66
CA LEU A 126 2.39 8.05 -3.33
C LEU A 126 1.62 9.36 -3.16
N SER A 127 2.18 10.36 -2.47
CA SER A 127 1.59 11.70 -2.36
C SER A 127 1.29 12.33 -3.73
N ARG A 128 2.23 12.21 -4.70
CA ARG A 128 2.00 12.71 -6.06
C ARG A 128 0.87 11.96 -6.76
N ILE A 129 0.82 10.62 -6.64
CA ILE A 129 -0.27 9.81 -7.20
C ILE A 129 -1.60 10.31 -6.65
N LEU A 130 -1.77 10.35 -5.32
CA LEU A 130 -3.01 10.76 -4.66
C LEU A 130 -3.45 12.19 -5.03
N ARG A 131 -2.51 13.12 -5.20
CA ARG A 131 -2.82 14.51 -5.62
C ARG A 131 -3.26 14.62 -7.08
N THR A 132 -2.74 13.77 -7.94
CA THR A 132 -3.07 13.76 -9.38
C THR A 132 -4.42 13.10 -9.63
N SER A 133 -4.82 12.17 -8.76
CA SER A 133 -6.00 11.34 -8.94
C SER A 133 -7.31 12.10 -8.67
N SER A 134 -8.35 11.75 -9.44
CA SER A 134 -9.72 12.21 -9.16
C SER A 134 -10.18 11.71 -7.78
N PRO A 135 -11.12 12.38 -7.10
CA PRO A 135 -11.56 11.99 -5.76
C PRO A 135 -11.93 10.52 -5.63
N ARG A 136 -12.63 9.97 -6.62
CA ARG A 136 -13.00 8.54 -6.67
C ARG A 136 -11.78 7.62 -6.72
N VAL A 137 -10.82 7.90 -7.61
CA VAL A 137 -9.64 7.06 -7.78
C VAL A 137 -8.71 7.22 -6.58
N ARG A 138 -8.57 8.43 -6.05
CA ARG A 138 -7.82 8.73 -4.82
C ARG A 138 -8.28 7.88 -3.63
N VAL A 139 -9.59 7.77 -3.40
CA VAL A 139 -10.13 6.89 -2.35
C VAL A 139 -9.78 5.43 -2.63
N THR A 140 -9.87 4.99 -3.88
CA THR A 140 -9.52 3.61 -4.26
C THR A 140 -8.05 3.32 -4.01
N GLU A 141 -7.16 4.26 -4.32
CA GLU A 141 -5.73 4.19 -4.06
C GLU A 141 -5.43 4.20 -2.55
N ALA A 142 -6.10 5.06 -1.79
CA ALA A 142 -5.98 5.12 -0.33
C ALA A 142 -6.42 3.81 0.35
N LEU A 143 -7.51 3.20 -0.12
CA LEU A 143 -7.95 1.88 0.36
C LEU A 143 -6.91 0.78 0.11
N MET A 144 -6.16 0.86 -0.99
CA MET A 144 -5.08 -0.08 -1.27
C MET A 144 -3.80 0.25 -0.48
N ALA A 145 -3.40 1.52 -0.45
CA ALA A 145 -2.12 1.95 0.10
C ALA A 145 -2.13 2.10 1.63
N PHE A 146 -3.29 2.39 2.23
CA PHE A 146 -3.40 2.56 3.68
C PHE A 146 -4.10 1.38 4.33
N ALA A 147 -5.25 0.94 3.81
CA ALA A 147 -6.02 -0.16 4.39
C ALA A 147 -5.62 -1.56 3.87
N ASP A 148 -4.55 -1.67 3.07
CA ASP A 148 -4.02 -2.93 2.50
C ASP A 148 -5.06 -3.76 1.73
N LEU A 149 -6.06 -3.12 1.13
CA LEU A 149 -7.12 -3.82 0.41
C LEU A 149 -6.66 -4.28 -0.98
N ARG A 150 -7.11 -5.48 -1.36
CA ARG A 150 -6.98 -5.95 -2.74
C ARG A 150 -7.96 -5.20 -3.63
N PRO A 151 -7.62 -4.88 -4.89
CA PRO A 151 -8.59 -4.28 -5.82
C PRO A 151 -9.88 -5.09 -5.94
N GLU A 152 -9.77 -6.42 -5.84
CA GLU A 152 -10.91 -7.34 -5.90
C GLU A 152 -11.82 -7.26 -4.67
N SER A 153 -11.30 -6.80 -3.52
CA SER A 153 -12.10 -6.52 -2.33
C SER A 153 -12.88 -5.21 -2.45
N ILE A 154 -12.37 -4.23 -3.21
CA ILE A 154 -13.05 -2.95 -3.46
C ILE A 154 -14.18 -3.12 -4.47
N GLY A 155 -13.92 -3.90 -5.53
CA GLY A 155 -14.93 -4.28 -6.51
C GLY A 155 -14.53 -5.57 -7.21
N ASN A 156 -15.44 -6.56 -7.23
CA ASN A 156 -15.17 -7.89 -7.72
C ASN A 156 -14.89 -7.92 -9.24
N HIS A 157 -14.51 -9.08 -9.74
CA HIS A 157 -14.13 -9.26 -11.15
C HIS A 157 -15.19 -8.78 -12.13
N ASP A 158 -16.46 -9.07 -11.86
CA ASP A 158 -17.57 -8.83 -12.77
C ASP A 158 -18.26 -7.47 -12.52
N GLY A 159 -17.95 -6.76 -11.43
CA GLY A 159 -18.63 -5.54 -11.01
C GLY A 159 -20.05 -5.78 -10.47
N THR A 160 -20.32 -7.00 -9.99
CA THR A 160 -21.60 -7.38 -9.40
C THR A 160 -21.61 -7.26 -7.87
N ASP A 161 -20.46 -7.13 -7.23
CA ASP A 161 -20.27 -6.94 -5.80
C ASP A 161 -19.01 -6.10 -5.54
N GLY A 162 -18.98 -5.40 -4.42
CA GLY A 162 -17.87 -4.56 -3.97
C GLY A 162 -18.12 -4.02 -2.58
N LEU A 163 -17.23 -3.19 -2.05
CA LEU A 163 -17.45 -2.50 -0.78
C LEU A 163 -18.69 -1.62 -0.86
N MET A 164 -19.49 -1.67 0.20
CA MET A 164 -20.68 -0.87 0.42
C MET A 164 -20.49 0.05 1.63
N LEU A 165 -21.34 1.07 1.77
CA LEU A 165 -21.28 1.96 2.94
C LEU A 165 -21.45 1.20 4.25
N LYS A 166 -22.32 0.18 4.31
CA LYS A 166 -22.51 -0.68 5.49
C LYS A 166 -21.27 -1.50 5.89
N ASP A 167 -20.28 -1.64 4.99
CA ASP A 167 -19.03 -2.31 5.31
C ASP A 167 -18.08 -1.42 6.14
N LEU A 168 -18.45 -0.13 6.35
CA LEU A 168 -17.81 0.80 7.28
C LEU A 168 -18.78 1.11 8.44
N PRO A 169 -18.84 0.26 9.47
CA PRO A 169 -19.86 0.36 10.53
C PRO A 169 -19.77 1.63 11.38
N GLU A 170 -18.63 2.31 11.36
CA GLU A 170 -18.35 3.53 12.13
C GLU A 170 -18.52 4.81 11.28
N LEU A 171 -18.97 4.67 10.02
CA LEU A 171 -19.31 5.78 9.14
C LEU A 171 -20.77 6.12 9.27
N LYS A 172 -21.07 7.40 9.51
CA LYS A 172 -22.43 7.95 9.55
C LYS A 172 -22.57 9.12 8.59
N ILE A 173 -23.76 9.26 8.04
CA ILE A 173 -24.11 10.40 7.20
C ILE A 173 -25.25 11.15 7.91
N GLN A 174 -25.00 12.40 8.28
CA GLN A 174 -25.95 13.25 8.99
C GLN A 174 -25.97 14.64 8.34
N ASN A 175 -27.14 15.11 7.94
CA ASN A 175 -27.32 16.43 7.32
C ASN A 175 -26.37 16.68 6.13
N GLY A 176 -26.16 15.67 5.31
CA GLY A 176 -25.25 15.75 4.15
C GLY A 176 -23.76 15.74 4.46
N LYS A 177 -23.38 15.57 5.73
CA LYS A 177 -21.99 15.44 6.17
C LYS A 177 -21.65 14.01 6.52
N VAL A 178 -20.42 13.61 6.20
CA VAL A 178 -19.87 12.29 6.49
C VAL A 178 -19.03 12.37 7.77
N ILE A 179 -19.39 11.55 8.75
CA ILE A 179 -18.77 11.53 10.08
C ILE A 179 -18.24 10.11 10.34
N PHE A 180 -17.00 10.02 10.79
CA PHE A 180 -16.43 8.77 11.33
C PHE A 180 -16.48 8.83 12.86
N GLU A 181 -17.16 7.85 13.48
CA GLU A 181 -17.26 7.77 14.94
C GLU A 181 -15.93 7.47 15.60
N LYS A 182 -15.07 6.72 14.87
CA LYS A 182 -13.71 6.39 15.29
C LYS A 182 -12.75 6.50 14.11
N THR A 183 -11.53 6.95 14.36
CA THR A 183 -10.42 6.98 13.42
C THR A 183 -9.15 6.45 14.11
N PRO A 184 -8.47 5.45 13.53
CA PRO A 184 -8.74 4.72 12.29
C PRO A 184 -10.09 4.00 12.28
N THR A 185 -10.84 4.09 11.16
CA THR A 185 -12.16 3.46 11.03
C THR A 185 -12.05 2.03 10.53
N ILE A 186 -12.98 1.18 10.94
CA ILE A 186 -13.06 -0.21 10.49
C ILE A 186 -13.59 -0.27 9.06
N VAL A 187 -12.90 -1.03 8.20
CA VAL A 187 -13.36 -1.44 6.87
C VAL A 187 -13.53 -2.96 6.87
N THR A 188 -14.75 -3.42 6.82
CA THR A 188 -15.09 -4.85 6.81
C THR A 188 -15.01 -5.40 5.39
N VAL A 189 -14.27 -6.49 5.21
CA VAL A 189 -14.24 -7.25 3.96
C VAL A 189 -15.09 -8.51 4.11
N ARG A 190 -16.20 -8.54 3.38
CA ARG A 190 -17.11 -9.69 3.37
C ARG A 190 -16.44 -10.92 2.78
N ALA A 191 -16.88 -12.12 3.16
CA ALA A 191 -16.33 -13.39 2.67
C ALA A 191 -16.40 -13.50 1.12
N THR A 192 -17.42 -12.93 0.49
CA THR A 192 -17.58 -12.88 -0.97
C THR A 192 -16.50 -12.08 -1.67
N LEU A 193 -15.98 -11.04 -1.01
CA LEU A 193 -14.93 -10.13 -1.50
C LEU A 193 -13.52 -10.57 -1.07
N SER A 194 -13.43 -11.53 -0.15
CA SER A 194 -12.16 -12.03 0.36
C SER A 194 -11.63 -13.17 -0.53
N LYS A 195 -10.34 -13.10 -0.88
CA LYS A 195 -9.66 -14.19 -1.61
C LYS A 195 -9.65 -15.50 -0.82
N THR A 196 -9.60 -15.42 0.50
CA THR A 196 -9.60 -16.58 1.41
C THR A 196 -10.99 -17.11 1.70
N ARG A 197 -12.04 -16.42 1.23
CA ARG A 197 -13.46 -16.69 1.54
C ARG A 197 -13.80 -16.59 3.02
N CYS A 198 -12.97 -15.92 3.79
CA CYS A 198 -13.21 -15.59 5.19
C CYS A 198 -13.50 -14.10 5.34
N LYS A 199 -14.46 -13.75 6.21
CA LYS A 199 -14.71 -12.36 6.58
C LYS A 199 -13.56 -11.87 7.47
N TYR A 200 -13.04 -10.68 7.17
CA TYR A 200 -12.06 -9.98 8.00
C TYR A 200 -12.33 -8.48 7.98
N PHE A 201 -11.58 -7.72 8.74
CA PHE A 201 -11.58 -6.27 8.66
C PHE A 201 -10.16 -5.72 8.63
N THR A 202 -10.04 -4.52 8.15
CA THR A 202 -8.84 -3.68 8.21
C THR A 202 -9.22 -2.31 8.74
N PHE A 203 -8.25 -1.40 8.82
CA PHE A 203 -8.48 -0.03 9.24
C PHE A 203 -8.14 0.96 8.13
N LEU A 204 -8.81 2.10 8.14
CA LEU A 204 -8.49 3.26 7.31
C LEU A 204 -8.16 4.43 8.22
N GLY A 205 -6.94 4.94 8.13
CA GLY A 205 -6.44 6.04 8.96
C GLY A 205 -6.99 7.41 8.55
N GLU A 206 -6.57 8.45 9.27
CA GLU A 206 -7.10 9.81 9.15
C GLU A 206 -7.06 10.36 7.73
N GLU A 207 -5.92 10.24 7.04
CA GLU A 207 -5.77 10.72 5.65
C GLU A 207 -6.75 10.03 4.70
N GLY A 208 -6.88 8.71 4.82
CA GLY A 208 -7.84 7.93 4.03
C GLY A 208 -9.30 8.29 4.33
N CYS A 209 -9.63 8.50 5.60
CA CYS A 209 -10.94 8.98 6.03
C CYS A 209 -11.26 10.36 5.45
N THR A 210 -10.28 11.26 5.38
CA THR A 210 -10.45 12.59 4.80
C THR A 210 -10.77 12.48 3.30
N TYR A 211 -10.03 11.69 2.53
CA TYR A 211 -10.33 11.49 1.11
C TYR A 211 -11.70 10.83 0.88
N LEU A 212 -12.06 9.89 1.73
CA LEU A 212 -13.38 9.23 1.64
C LEU A 212 -14.51 10.20 1.98
N ARG A 213 -14.34 11.04 2.99
CA ARG A 213 -15.30 12.10 3.36
C ARG A 213 -15.53 13.05 2.19
N GLU A 214 -14.46 13.59 1.63
CA GLU A 214 -14.52 14.52 0.48
C GLU A 214 -15.29 13.90 -0.70
N TYR A 215 -14.98 12.67 -1.06
CA TYR A 215 -15.63 11.96 -2.16
C TYR A 215 -17.10 11.68 -1.91
N LEU A 216 -17.48 11.20 -0.72
CA LEU A 216 -18.88 10.91 -0.41
C LEU A 216 -19.72 12.19 -0.30
N GLU A 217 -19.18 13.24 0.29
CA GLU A 217 -19.86 14.54 0.36
C GLU A 217 -20.01 15.18 -1.03
N GLU A 218 -19.06 14.97 -1.95
CA GLU A 218 -19.21 15.36 -3.35
C GLU A 218 -20.37 14.61 -4.02
N ARG A 219 -20.50 13.29 -3.80
CA ARG A 219 -21.62 12.48 -4.31
C ARG A 219 -22.97 13.01 -3.78
N ILE A 220 -23.04 13.34 -2.49
CA ILE A 220 -24.24 13.92 -1.88
C ILE A 220 -24.58 15.28 -2.51
N ARG A 221 -23.58 16.16 -2.68
CA ARG A 221 -23.77 17.47 -3.34
C ARG A 221 -24.27 17.33 -4.79
N ASN A 222 -23.86 16.26 -5.45
CA ASN A 222 -24.30 15.94 -6.81
C ASN A 222 -25.70 15.26 -6.84
N GLY A 223 -26.41 15.19 -5.70
CA GLY A 223 -27.78 14.71 -5.60
C GLY A 223 -27.92 13.19 -5.44
N GLU A 224 -26.82 12.48 -5.11
CA GLU A 224 -26.90 11.04 -4.87
C GLU A 224 -27.39 10.73 -3.46
N SER A 225 -28.39 9.83 -3.35
CA SER A 225 -28.85 9.30 -2.06
C SER A 225 -27.97 8.12 -1.64
N LEU A 226 -27.26 8.25 -0.56
CA LEU A 226 -26.33 7.25 -0.05
C LEU A 226 -27.01 6.38 1.03
N ALA A 227 -27.45 5.18 0.63
CA ALA A 227 -28.01 4.15 1.52
C ALA A 227 -26.90 3.16 1.98
N PRO A 228 -27.13 2.36 3.03
CA PRO A 228 -26.15 1.37 3.50
C PRO A 228 -25.65 0.40 2.42
N GLU A 229 -26.48 0.05 1.46
CA GLU A 229 -26.17 -0.85 0.34
C GLU A 229 -25.52 -0.14 -0.85
N THR A 230 -25.43 1.18 -0.82
CA THR A 230 -24.79 1.94 -1.90
C THR A 230 -23.32 1.55 -2.01
N PRO A 231 -22.80 1.32 -3.24
CA PRO A 231 -21.38 1.07 -3.46
C PRO A 231 -20.51 2.18 -2.86
N LEU A 232 -19.49 1.79 -2.09
CA LEU A 232 -18.53 2.74 -1.54
C LEU A 232 -17.84 3.51 -2.67
N ILE A 233 -17.45 2.78 -3.73
CA ILE A 233 -16.89 3.34 -4.96
C ILE A 233 -17.85 3.05 -6.11
N GLY A 234 -18.59 4.07 -6.52
CA GLY A 234 -19.61 3.98 -7.58
C GLY A 234 -19.10 4.40 -8.96
N TYR A 235 -19.96 4.22 -9.96
CA TYR A 235 -19.77 4.83 -11.28
C TYR A 235 -20.22 6.30 -11.26
N GLU A 236 -19.52 7.17 -11.98
CA GLU A 236 -19.95 8.57 -12.17
C GLU A 236 -21.28 8.68 -12.93
N ARG A 237 -21.62 7.65 -13.71
CA ARG A 237 -22.86 7.55 -14.49
C ARG A 237 -23.47 6.17 -14.31
N ALA A 238 -24.03 5.91 -13.13
CA ALA A 238 -24.60 4.62 -12.75
C ALA A 238 -25.64 4.07 -13.76
N LYS A 239 -26.31 4.93 -14.52
CA LYS A 239 -27.44 4.56 -15.40
C LYS A 239 -27.05 3.85 -16.71
N ARG A 240 -25.77 3.66 -17.04
CA ARG A 240 -25.39 3.17 -18.39
C ARG A 240 -24.85 1.73 -18.45
N SER A 241 -24.47 1.09 -17.34
CA SER A 241 -23.75 -0.19 -17.42
C SER A 241 -24.45 -1.41 -16.85
N GLY A 242 -25.59 -1.25 -16.20
CA GLY A 242 -26.28 -2.35 -15.49
C GLY A 242 -25.55 -2.89 -14.26
N ASN A 243 -24.30 -2.46 -14.02
CA ASN A 243 -23.50 -2.84 -12.87
C ASN A 243 -23.33 -1.64 -11.95
N GLU A 244 -23.63 -1.80 -10.68
CA GLU A 244 -23.52 -0.74 -9.67
C GLU A 244 -22.07 -0.56 -9.19
N PHE A 245 -21.29 -1.65 -9.17
CA PHE A 245 -19.91 -1.67 -8.69
C PHE A 245 -18.89 -1.56 -9.80
N LEU A 246 -17.77 -0.93 -9.52
CA LEU A 246 -16.61 -0.95 -10.41
C LEU A 246 -15.99 -2.37 -10.42
N SER A 247 -15.75 -2.91 -11.61
CA SER A 247 -15.01 -4.17 -11.70
C SER A 247 -13.52 -3.98 -11.37
N THR A 248 -12.89 -5.02 -10.86
CA THR A 248 -11.44 -5.05 -10.57
C THR A 248 -10.59 -4.54 -11.74
N ARG A 249 -10.97 -4.87 -12.98
CA ARG A 249 -10.27 -4.41 -14.20
C ARG A 249 -10.35 -2.90 -14.36
N LYS A 250 -11.51 -2.30 -14.14
CA LYS A 250 -11.70 -0.84 -14.22
C LYS A 250 -10.94 -0.13 -13.11
N ILE A 251 -11.02 -0.63 -11.88
CA ILE A 251 -10.26 -0.12 -10.75
C ILE A 251 -8.76 -0.06 -11.10
N THR A 252 -8.18 -1.19 -11.52
CA THR A 252 -6.76 -1.25 -11.84
C THR A 252 -6.38 -0.43 -13.08
N HIS A 253 -7.32 -0.24 -14.01
CA HIS A 253 -7.10 0.62 -15.18
C HIS A 253 -7.03 2.10 -14.78
N TYR A 254 -7.96 2.58 -13.97
CA TYR A 254 -7.96 3.98 -13.50
C TYR A 254 -6.71 4.29 -12.68
N ILE A 255 -6.40 3.48 -11.67
CA ILE A 255 -5.18 3.64 -10.87
C ILE A 255 -3.92 3.68 -11.76
N ARG A 256 -3.82 2.78 -12.76
CA ARG A 256 -2.66 2.77 -13.67
C ARG A 256 -2.53 4.06 -14.46
N ASN A 257 -3.64 4.64 -14.91
CA ASN A 257 -3.64 5.90 -15.66
C ASN A 257 -3.18 7.05 -14.76
N ASP A 258 -3.70 7.14 -13.54
CA ASP A 258 -3.35 8.20 -12.59
C ASP A 258 -1.91 8.07 -12.11
N MET A 259 -1.43 6.84 -11.83
CA MET A 259 -0.02 6.59 -11.56
C MET A 259 0.89 7.05 -12.71
N ARG A 260 0.51 6.79 -13.97
CA ARG A 260 1.27 7.25 -15.14
C ARG A 260 1.25 8.78 -15.25
N ALA A 261 0.10 9.42 -15.03
CA ALA A 261 -0.02 10.87 -15.00
C ALA A 261 0.85 11.50 -13.91
N ALA A 262 1.01 10.82 -12.76
CA ALA A 262 1.92 11.21 -11.69
C ALA A 262 3.40 10.89 -11.97
N GLY A 263 3.74 10.36 -13.16
CA GLY A 263 5.11 9.96 -13.52
C GLY A 263 5.59 8.67 -12.85
N VAL A 264 4.66 7.81 -12.38
CA VAL A 264 4.99 6.55 -11.70
C VAL A 264 4.58 5.36 -12.56
N HIS A 265 5.51 4.80 -13.30
CA HIS A 265 5.29 3.71 -14.26
C HIS A 265 5.39 2.33 -13.58
N LYS A 266 4.46 2.02 -12.68
CA LYS A 266 4.41 0.77 -11.91
C LYS A 266 3.04 0.11 -12.02
N ARG A 267 2.94 -1.15 -11.56
CA ARG A 267 1.64 -1.86 -11.51
C ARG A 267 0.80 -1.32 -10.34
N PRO A 268 -0.53 -1.20 -10.46
CA PRO A 268 -1.40 -0.76 -9.36
C PRO A 268 -1.22 -1.55 -8.06
N TYR A 269 -0.85 -2.83 -8.15
CA TYR A 269 -0.65 -3.69 -6.98
C TYR A 269 0.50 -3.25 -6.06
N VAL A 270 1.43 -2.40 -6.53
CA VAL A 270 2.50 -1.84 -5.70
C VAL A 270 1.97 -0.94 -4.58
N LEU A 271 0.74 -0.39 -4.72
CA LEU A 271 0.09 0.38 -3.65
C LEU A 271 -0.19 -0.51 -2.43
N ARG A 272 -0.61 -1.74 -2.66
CA ARG A 272 -0.77 -2.71 -1.58
C ARG A 272 0.58 -3.15 -1.01
N ALA A 273 1.56 -3.41 -1.87
CA ALA A 273 2.92 -3.72 -1.43
C ALA A 273 3.51 -2.56 -0.58
N TYR A 274 3.10 -1.30 -0.87
CA TYR A 274 3.45 -0.15 -0.03
C TYR A 274 2.87 -0.32 1.38
N ALA A 275 1.58 -0.62 1.52
CA ALA A 275 0.96 -0.84 2.83
C ALA A 275 1.69 -1.93 3.63
N GLU A 276 1.88 -3.11 3.02
CA GLU A 276 2.57 -4.25 3.65
C GLU A 276 4.00 -3.86 4.06
N THR A 277 4.75 -3.16 3.20
CA THR A 277 6.12 -2.70 3.49
C THR A 277 6.15 -1.72 4.67
N GLN A 278 5.26 -0.73 4.69
CA GLN A 278 5.21 0.26 5.76
C GLN A 278 4.78 -0.35 7.10
N LEU A 279 3.87 -1.32 7.08
CA LEU A 279 3.47 -2.06 8.29
C LEU A 279 4.62 -2.91 8.83
N ILE A 280 5.43 -3.56 7.98
CA ILE A 280 6.64 -4.29 8.38
C ILE A 280 7.68 -3.33 8.98
N ILE A 281 7.87 -2.15 8.40
CA ILE A 281 8.76 -1.13 8.97
C ILE A 281 8.23 -0.67 10.34
N ALA A 282 6.94 -0.44 10.48
CA ALA A 282 6.32 -0.10 11.76
C ALA A 282 6.48 -1.23 12.80
N GLU A 283 6.34 -2.49 12.40
CA GLU A 283 6.61 -3.68 13.22
C GLU A 283 8.04 -3.67 13.75
N SER A 284 9.04 -3.43 12.88
CA SER A 284 10.45 -3.34 13.30
C SER A 284 10.72 -2.23 14.31
N LYS A 285 9.80 -1.26 14.45
CA LYS A 285 9.81 -0.19 15.45
C LYS A 285 8.88 -0.47 16.64
N GLY A 286 8.36 -1.69 16.76
CA GLY A 286 7.49 -2.10 17.87
C GLY A 286 6.12 -1.41 17.88
N LYS A 287 5.61 -0.94 16.71
CA LYS A 287 4.33 -0.22 16.64
C LYS A 287 3.13 -1.13 16.44
N ILE A 288 3.33 -2.29 15.84
CA ILE A 288 2.28 -3.28 15.57
C ILE A 288 2.85 -4.68 15.64
N SER A 289 2.04 -5.65 16.05
CA SER A 289 2.45 -7.07 16.09
C SER A 289 2.25 -7.74 14.73
N HIS A 290 3.14 -8.69 14.39
CA HIS A 290 3.06 -9.45 13.13
C HIS A 290 1.70 -10.13 12.90
N PRO A 291 1.10 -10.81 13.90
CA PRO A 291 -0.23 -11.40 13.73
C PRO A 291 -1.31 -10.39 13.31
N TYR A 292 -1.24 -9.15 13.80
CA TYR A 292 -2.19 -8.10 13.41
C TYR A 292 -1.98 -7.66 11.97
N ILE A 293 -0.73 -7.57 11.51
CA ILE A 293 -0.44 -7.28 10.08
C ILE A 293 -1.04 -8.38 9.20
N GLN A 294 -0.83 -9.65 9.52
CA GLN A 294 -1.37 -10.77 8.75
C GLN A 294 -2.90 -10.75 8.70
N PHE A 295 -3.55 -10.40 9.81
CA PHE A 295 -5.01 -10.27 9.87
C PHE A 295 -5.51 -9.11 9.01
N ILE A 296 -4.93 -7.91 9.13
CA ILE A 296 -5.27 -6.70 8.38
C ILE A 296 -5.09 -6.94 6.87
N ALA A 297 -4.03 -7.62 6.47
CA ALA A 297 -3.76 -8.00 5.08
C ALA A 297 -4.74 -9.06 4.53
N GLY A 298 -5.59 -9.64 5.37
CA GLY A 298 -6.50 -10.73 5.00
C GLY A 298 -5.72 -11.98 4.52
N HIS A 299 -4.56 -12.24 5.13
CA HIS A 299 -3.81 -13.47 4.94
C HIS A 299 -4.34 -14.54 5.89
N LYS A 300 -4.23 -15.82 5.47
CA LYS A 300 -4.50 -16.95 6.38
C LYS A 300 -3.36 -17.05 7.39
N GLY A 301 -3.56 -16.47 8.56
CA GLY A 301 -2.62 -16.51 9.66
C GLY A 301 -3.21 -17.19 10.89
N ASP A 302 -2.38 -17.38 11.93
CA ASP A 302 -2.76 -18.07 13.17
C ASP A 302 -3.94 -17.43 13.92
N ILE A 303 -4.10 -16.11 13.83
CA ILE A 303 -5.24 -15.40 14.44
C ILE A 303 -6.53 -15.77 13.72
N GLU A 304 -6.51 -15.82 12.38
CA GLU A 304 -7.68 -16.20 11.59
C GLU A 304 -8.11 -17.64 11.92
N ALA A 305 -7.16 -18.57 12.02
CA ALA A 305 -7.43 -19.97 12.41
C ALA A 305 -8.01 -20.08 13.84
N ARG A 306 -7.53 -19.27 14.78
CA ARG A 306 -8.00 -19.27 16.17
C ARG A 306 -9.39 -18.65 16.33
N TYR A 307 -9.73 -17.61 15.56
CA TYR A 307 -10.96 -16.85 15.74
C TYR A 307 -12.04 -17.18 14.72
N SER A 308 -11.72 -17.75 13.57
CA SER A 308 -12.70 -18.29 12.64
C SER A 308 -13.44 -19.52 13.21
N THR A 309 -12.74 -20.31 14.04
CA THR A 309 -13.36 -21.41 14.80
C THR A 309 -14.32 -20.92 15.90
N ASN A 310 -14.16 -19.69 16.39
CA ASN A 310 -15.05 -19.07 17.39
C ASN A 310 -16.15 -18.19 16.76
N LYS A 311 -16.70 -18.58 15.60
CA LYS A 311 -17.79 -17.89 14.89
C LYS A 311 -17.43 -16.46 14.44
N GLY A 312 -16.16 -16.18 14.19
CA GLY A 312 -15.68 -14.97 13.53
C GLY A 312 -15.85 -13.65 14.28
N LYS A 313 -15.95 -13.70 15.63
CA LYS A 313 -16.04 -12.48 16.46
C LYS A 313 -14.80 -12.33 17.31
N LEU A 314 -13.96 -11.35 16.99
CA LEU A 314 -12.89 -10.94 17.90
C LEU A 314 -13.50 -10.21 19.10
N PRO A 315 -12.91 -10.37 20.31
CA PRO A 315 -13.31 -9.58 21.48
C PRO A 315 -13.15 -8.07 21.21
N PRO A 316 -14.07 -7.21 21.69
CA PRO A 316 -13.99 -5.76 21.46
C PRO A 316 -12.67 -5.13 21.91
N ASN A 317 -12.12 -5.56 23.03
CA ASN A 317 -10.84 -5.06 23.54
C ASN A 317 -9.67 -5.38 22.57
N MET A 318 -9.69 -6.55 21.92
CA MET A 318 -8.67 -6.89 20.92
C MET A 318 -8.81 -6.04 19.65
N ILE A 319 -10.02 -5.72 19.22
CA ILE A 319 -10.26 -4.83 18.08
C ILE A 319 -9.71 -3.43 18.40
N GLU A 320 -9.93 -2.92 19.61
CA GLU A 320 -9.42 -1.62 20.02
C GLU A 320 -7.89 -1.62 20.20
N ASP A 321 -7.30 -2.71 20.66
CA ASP A 321 -5.85 -2.87 20.68
C ASP A 321 -5.27 -2.87 19.26
N MET A 322 -5.86 -3.62 18.32
CA MET A 322 -5.48 -3.59 16.91
C MET A 322 -5.58 -2.19 16.32
N ARG A 323 -6.67 -1.44 16.64
CA ARG A 323 -6.87 -0.05 16.20
C ARG A 323 -5.75 0.86 16.74
N THR A 324 -5.43 0.72 18.01
CA THR A 324 -4.38 1.52 18.67
C THR A 324 -3.02 1.27 18.03
N GLN A 325 -2.68 0.01 17.79
CA GLN A 325 -1.44 -0.34 17.12
C GLN A 325 -1.42 0.13 15.66
N TYR A 326 -2.54 0.00 14.93
CA TYR A 326 -2.63 0.54 13.57
C TYR A 326 -2.50 2.06 13.55
N LYS A 327 -3.10 2.78 14.51
CA LYS A 327 -2.95 4.24 14.65
C LYS A 327 -1.47 4.63 14.82
N ALA A 328 -0.72 3.86 15.58
CA ALA A 328 0.73 4.06 15.75
C ALA A 328 1.53 3.81 14.45
N CYS A 329 0.93 3.17 13.44
CA CYS A 329 1.53 2.97 12.12
C CYS A 329 1.23 4.10 11.12
N GLU A 330 0.28 5.00 11.40
CA GLU A 330 -0.09 6.09 10.48
C GLU A 330 1.10 6.96 10.04
N PRO A 331 2.10 7.28 10.88
CA PRO A 331 3.28 8.03 10.45
C PRO A 331 4.10 7.36 9.35
N PHE A 332 3.98 6.05 9.19
CA PHE A 332 4.65 5.28 8.14
C PHE A 332 3.79 5.16 6.88
N LEU A 333 2.48 5.04 7.04
CA LEU A 333 1.52 4.85 5.97
C LEU A 333 1.13 6.16 5.26
N SER A 334 0.84 7.22 6.04
CA SER A 334 0.30 8.49 5.57
C SER A 334 1.29 9.25 4.69
N THR A 335 0.75 9.97 3.71
CA THR A 335 1.49 10.89 2.84
C THR A 335 1.28 12.35 3.21
N ALA A 336 0.34 12.64 4.11
CA ALA A 336 0.16 13.97 4.69
C ALA A 336 1.48 14.41 5.32
N SER A 337 1.92 15.61 5.01
CA SER A 337 3.21 16.11 5.46
C SER A 337 3.30 15.97 6.98
N ARG A 338 4.41 15.47 7.48
CA ARG A 338 4.69 15.33 8.92
C ARG A 338 4.51 16.60 9.74
N LEU A 339 4.25 17.72 9.12
CA LEU A 339 3.96 19.02 9.76
C LEU A 339 2.68 19.01 10.59
N GLU A 340 1.74 18.08 10.34
CA GLU A 340 0.55 17.89 11.18
C GLU A 340 0.66 16.68 12.13
N GLN A 341 1.65 15.85 11.92
CA GLN A 341 1.82 14.60 12.66
C GLN A 341 2.68 14.76 13.89
N SER A 342 2.42 15.58 14.78
CA SER A 342 2.93 15.18 16.08
C SER A 342 3.31 16.32 17.01
N ALA A 343 2.76 16.26 18.14
CA ALA A 343 3.37 16.75 19.38
C ALA A 343 4.89 16.42 19.42
N VAL A 344 5.30 15.23 19.03
CA VAL A 344 6.71 14.75 19.02
C VAL A 344 7.62 15.52 18.04
N VAL A 345 7.13 15.88 16.83
CA VAL A 345 7.95 16.71 15.91
C VAL A 345 7.94 18.16 16.37
N LYS A 346 6.82 18.64 16.89
CA LYS A 346 6.76 19.98 17.50
C LYS A 346 7.61 20.06 18.76
N GLU A 347 7.60 19.05 19.61
CA GLU A 347 8.50 18.96 20.76
C GLU A 347 9.98 18.94 20.34
N ALA A 348 10.34 18.19 19.30
CA ALA A 348 11.70 18.19 18.76
C ALA A 348 12.07 19.53 18.13
N GLN A 349 11.14 20.22 17.47
CA GLN A 349 11.33 21.57 16.93
C GLN A 349 11.48 22.60 18.06
N ILE A 350 10.66 22.51 19.09
CA ILE A 350 10.72 23.33 20.29
C ILE A 350 12.09 23.16 20.98
N GLU A 351 12.55 21.93 21.18
CA GLU A 351 13.87 21.65 21.76
C GLU A 351 15.03 22.18 20.89
N ALA A 352 14.92 22.03 19.56
CA ALA A 352 15.88 22.59 18.63
C ALA A 352 15.92 24.13 18.71
N LEU A 353 14.75 24.81 18.77
CA LEU A 353 14.66 26.24 18.90
C LEU A 353 15.22 26.71 20.25
N LYS A 354 14.92 26.06 21.37
CA LYS A 354 15.51 26.33 22.69
C LYS A 354 17.03 26.23 22.65
N SER A 355 17.56 25.18 22.07
CA SER A 355 18.99 24.96 21.93
C SER A 355 19.66 26.05 21.07
N ILE A 356 19.05 26.42 19.95
CA ILE A 356 19.54 27.46 19.03
C ILE A 356 19.50 28.84 19.74
N ALA A 357 18.40 29.18 20.37
CA ALA A 357 18.24 30.46 21.08
C ALA A 357 19.26 30.59 22.22
N LYS A 358 19.44 29.54 23.01
CA LYS A 358 20.41 29.52 24.11
C LYS A 358 21.85 29.59 23.62
N ASN A 359 22.21 28.84 22.61
CA ASN A 359 23.60 28.72 22.13
C ASN A 359 24.04 29.88 21.21
N LEU A 360 23.13 30.45 20.41
CA LEU A 360 23.47 31.52 19.46
C LEU A 360 23.07 32.93 19.95
N LEU A 361 21.99 33.03 20.70
CA LEU A 361 21.44 34.32 21.11
C LEU A 361 21.59 34.59 22.63
N GLY A 362 21.97 33.58 23.42
CA GLY A 362 22.09 33.67 24.87
C GLY A 362 20.73 33.82 25.58
N ILE A 363 19.63 33.47 24.94
CA ILE A 363 18.29 33.68 25.46
C ILE A 363 17.70 32.34 25.89
N ASP A 364 17.17 32.26 27.10
CA ASP A 364 16.42 31.12 27.55
C ASP A 364 14.93 31.28 27.21
N LEU A 365 14.46 30.54 26.20
CA LEU A 365 13.07 30.61 25.75
C LEU A 365 12.09 30.05 26.80
N LEU A 366 12.55 29.29 27.78
CA LEU A 366 11.73 28.82 28.90
C LEU A 366 11.22 29.99 29.75
N ASP A 367 12.06 31.00 29.99
CA ASP A 367 11.66 32.21 30.74
C ASP A 367 10.55 32.99 30.01
N VAL A 368 10.63 33.03 28.68
CA VAL A 368 9.62 33.66 27.81
C VAL A 368 8.28 32.90 27.89
N LYS A 369 8.33 31.55 27.88
CA LYS A 369 7.14 30.72 28.05
C LYS A 369 6.47 30.95 29.38
N VAL A 370 7.23 30.86 30.47
CA VAL A 370 6.71 31.05 31.85
C VAL A 370 6.09 32.43 32.05
N ALA A 371 6.70 33.47 31.47
CA ALA A 371 6.13 34.81 31.50
C ALA A 371 4.78 34.90 30.77
N LYS A 372 4.68 34.25 29.60
CA LYS A 372 3.46 34.26 28.78
C LYS A 372 2.34 33.43 29.38
N GLU A 373 2.64 32.27 29.98
CA GLU A 373 1.67 31.42 30.69
C GLU A 373 1.09 32.14 31.92
N LYS A 374 1.92 32.91 32.64
CA LYS A 374 1.45 33.76 33.73
C LYS A 374 0.55 34.91 33.27
N GLU A 375 0.85 35.49 32.10
CA GLU A 375 0.03 36.56 31.50
C GLU A 375 -1.34 36.04 31.07
N LEU A 376 -1.39 34.82 30.50
CA LEU A 376 -2.60 34.21 29.97
C LEU A 376 -3.38 33.35 30.98
N GLU A 377 -2.84 33.15 32.20
CA GLU A 377 -3.37 32.24 33.22
C GLU A 377 -3.72 30.82 32.68
N LYS A 378 -2.93 30.38 31.70
CA LYS A 378 -3.16 29.12 30.95
C LYS A 378 -1.83 28.50 30.55
N GLU A 379 -1.72 27.16 30.63
CA GLU A 379 -0.62 26.42 30.01
C GLU A 379 -0.71 26.47 28.47
N LEU A 380 0.41 26.73 27.80
CA LEU A 380 0.49 26.79 26.36
C LEU A 380 0.56 25.38 25.78
N SER A 381 -0.29 25.11 24.81
CA SER A 381 -0.18 23.90 24.01
C SER A 381 1.08 23.91 23.12
N PRO A 382 1.64 22.77 22.71
CA PRO A 382 2.84 22.72 21.87
C PRO A 382 2.81 23.59 20.60
N PRO A 383 1.67 23.72 19.87
CA PRO A 383 1.56 24.67 18.77
C PRO A 383 1.70 26.13 19.19
N GLU A 384 1.05 26.52 20.30
CA GLU A 384 1.11 27.88 20.84
C GLU A 384 2.50 28.22 21.36
N GLU A 385 3.19 27.25 21.98
CA GLU A 385 4.58 27.38 22.43
C GLU A 385 5.54 27.61 21.25
N LEU A 386 5.38 26.86 20.17
CA LEU A 386 6.19 27.00 18.95
C LEU A 386 6.00 28.38 18.32
N GLU A 387 4.75 28.83 18.18
CA GLU A 387 4.42 30.13 17.61
C GLU A 387 4.98 31.29 18.47
N LEU A 388 4.92 31.17 19.80
CA LEU A 388 5.52 32.09 20.71
C LEU A 388 7.03 32.20 20.49
N TYR A 389 7.74 31.09 20.45
CA TYR A 389 9.19 31.06 20.25
C TYR A 389 9.63 31.61 18.90
N GLU A 390 8.91 31.25 17.82
CA GLU A 390 9.17 31.83 16.49
C GLU A 390 8.94 33.34 16.46
N SER A 391 7.89 33.83 17.14
CA SER A 391 7.59 35.25 17.20
C SER A 391 8.67 36.05 17.99
N GLU A 392 9.15 35.51 19.09
CA GLU A 392 10.21 36.11 19.88
C GLU A 392 11.54 36.14 19.12
N ILE A 393 11.91 35.06 18.46
CA ILE A 393 13.12 35.02 17.61
C ILE A 393 13.01 36.04 16.46
N LYS A 394 11.84 36.22 15.85
CA LYS A 394 11.60 37.23 14.81
C LYS A 394 11.69 38.66 15.34
N LYS A 395 11.24 38.94 16.58
CA LYS A 395 11.33 40.26 17.21
C LYS A 395 12.78 40.68 17.46
N LEU A 396 13.67 39.74 17.67
CA LEU A 396 15.07 40.00 17.98
C LEU A 396 15.87 40.61 16.82
N ARG A 397 15.27 40.85 15.65
CA ARG A 397 15.90 41.42 14.46
C ARG A 397 17.38 41.11 14.43
N ILE A 398 17.75 39.88 14.05
CA ILE A 398 19.13 39.49 13.90
C ILE A 398 19.74 40.35 12.78
N ASP A 399 20.52 41.37 13.18
CA ASP A 399 21.24 42.20 12.25
C ASP A 399 22.31 41.33 11.56
N PRO A 400 22.23 41.11 10.23
CA PRO A 400 23.19 40.25 9.52
C PRO A 400 24.63 40.76 9.65
N GLN A 401 24.84 42.01 10.00
CA GLN A 401 26.17 42.58 10.22
C GLN A 401 26.80 42.12 11.53
N LYS A 402 26.03 41.99 12.62
CA LYS A 402 26.52 41.46 13.91
C LYS A 402 26.97 39.98 13.82
N ILE A 403 26.32 39.19 13.01
CA ILE A 403 26.73 37.77 12.77
C ILE A 403 28.06 37.71 12.01
N ARG A 404 28.36 38.70 11.17
CA ARG A 404 29.66 38.76 10.45
C ARG A 404 30.80 39.14 11.36
N GLU A 405 30.60 40.02 12.36
CA GLU A 405 31.65 40.42 13.30
C GLU A 405 32.06 39.29 14.26
N ASP A 406 31.12 38.43 14.67
CA ASP A 406 31.49 37.29 15.54
C ASP A 406 32.13 36.10 14.78
N LYS A 407 31.86 35.95 13.48
CA LYS A 407 32.57 34.99 12.60
C LYS A 407 34.04 35.34 12.38
N SER A 408 34.41 36.60 12.59
CA SER A 408 35.82 37.02 12.42
C SER A 408 36.73 36.64 13.61
N ARG A 409 36.17 36.22 14.74
CA ARG A 409 36.93 35.86 15.95
C ARG A 409 37.36 34.42 16.03
N TYR A 410 36.87 33.56 15.18
CA TYR A 410 37.20 32.11 15.20
C TYR A 410 37.49 31.56 13.83
N LYS A 411 38.58 30.84 13.70
CA LYS A 411 38.85 29.96 12.54
C LYS A 411 38.35 28.57 12.85
N ASN A 412 37.54 28.01 11.97
CA ASN A 412 37.00 26.66 12.08
C ASN A 412 37.68 25.75 11.04
N LYS A 413 38.00 24.49 11.41
CA LYS A 413 38.57 23.50 10.53
C LYS A 413 38.04 22.11 10.84
N LEU A 414 37.78 21.32 9.81
CA LEU A 414 37.43 19.90 9.91
C LEU A 414 38.70 19.06 9.79
N VAL A 415 39.07 18.31 10.83
CA VAL A 415 40.26 17.48 10.91
C VAL A 415 39.89 16.02 11.08
N ARG A 416 40.78 15.12 10.72
CA ARG A 416 40.61 13.70 10.98
C ARG A 416 40.92 13.41 12.44
N GLU A 417 40.28 12.42 13.02
CA GLU A 417 40.46 12.03 14.42
C GLU A 417 41.95 11.81 14.77
N LYS A 418 42.73 11.22 13.87
CA LYS A 418 44.19 11.02 14.00
C LYS A 418 45.02 12.31 14.06
N GLU A 419 44.47 13.41 13.61
CA GLU A 419 45.15 14.72 13.57
C GLU A 419 44.69 15.62 14.73
N LEU A 420 43.66 15.20 15.48
CA LEU A 420 43.02 16.01 16.53
C LEU A 420 44.03 16.46 17.60
N GLU A 421 44.82 15.56 18.12
CA GLU A 421 45.81 15.83 19.16
C GLU A 421 46.82 16.93 18.76
N ARG A 422 47.24 16.95 17.51
CA ARG A 422 48.15 17.98 16.95
C ARG A 422 47.47 19.36 16.96
N TYR A 423 46.15 19.42 16.65
CA TYR A 423 45.45 20.69 16.63
C TYR A 423 45.11 21.18 18.05
N LEU A 424 44.73 20.29 18.97
CA LEU A 424 44.53 20.62 20.38
C LEU A 424 45.84 21.21 21.00
N ASN A 425 46.97 20.57 20.74
CA ASN A 425 48.28 21.04 21.20
C ASN A 425 48.71 22.38 20.56
N SER A 426 48.07 22.78 19.45
CA SER A 426 48.29 24.06 18.77
C SER A 426 47.28 25.15 19.17
N GLY A 427 46.55 24.95 20.24
CA GLY A 427 45.58 25.92 20.80
C GLY A 427 44.25 25.98 20.06
N TRP A 428 43.86 24.85 19.40
CA TRP A 428 42.51 24.68 18.85
C TRP A 428 41.63 23.95 19.86
N GLU A 429 40.35 24.28 19.90
CA GLU A 429 39.35 23.64 20.75
C GLU A 429 38.51 22.70 19.90
N MET A 430 38.18 21.54 20.44
CA MET A 430 37.21 20.63 19.81
C MET A 430 35.79 21.19 19.99
N VAL A 431 35.03 21.25 18.89
CA VAL A 431 33.64 21.76 18.92
C VAL A 431 32.65 20.59 18.81
N GLN A 432 32.82 19.73 17.81
CA GLN A 432 31.84 18.66 17.52
C GLN A 432 32.49 17.60 16.61
N THR A 433 32.01 16.34 16.72
CA THR A 433 32.32 15.28 15.75
C THR A 433 31.24 15.18 14.70
N ILE A 434 31.60 15.19 13.41
CA ILE A 434 30.69 15.12 12.27
C ILE A 434 31.23 14.05 11.32
N ASN A 435 30.51 12.96 11.17
CA ASN A 435 30.79 11.89 10.20
C ASN A 435 32.29 11.47 10.14
N SER A 436 32.84 10.95 11.22
CA SER A 436 34.25 10.54 11.35
C SER A 436 35.30 11.65 11.18
N ARG A 437 34.93 12.93 11.25
CA ARG A 437 35.80 14.08 11.31
C ARG A 437 35.43 14.95 12.52
N VAL A 438 36.39 15.67 13.03
CA VAL A 438 36.22 16.55 14.20
C VAL A 438 36.32 17.99 13.74
N LEU A 439 35.28 18.78 14.08
CA LEU A 439 35.33 20.24 13.91
C LEU A 439 36.12 20.85 15.07
N VAL A 440 37.21 21.52 14.75
CA VAL A 440 38.01 22.26 15.69
C VAL A 440 37.97 23.75 15.37
N ARG A 441 37.99 24.59 16.41
CA ARG A 441 38.05 26.06 16.28
C ARG A 441 39.22 26.65 17.06
N LYS A 442 39.69 27.77 16.59
CA LYS A 442 40.70 28.56 17.28
C LYS A 442 40.31 30.04 17.26
N ARG A 443 40.42 30.69 18.39
CA ARG A 443 40.26 32.15 18.48
C ARG A 443 41.41 32.84 17.76
N VAL A 444 41.12 33.80 16.90
CA VAL A 444 42.12 34.56 16.10
C VAL A 444 42.39 35.87 16.83
#